data_7bfdd32a75f7d5df8d682d5f94af61ad
#
_entry.id   7bfdd32a75f7d5df8d682d5f94af61ad
#
_cell.length_a   1.000
_cell.length_b   1.000
_cell.length_c   1.000
_cell.angle_alpha   90.00
_cell.angle_beta   90.00
_cell.angle_gamma   90.00
#
_symmetry.space_group_name_H-M   'P 1'
#
loop_
_entity.id
_entity.type
_entity.pdbx_description
1 polymer ?
#
loop_
_entity_poly.entity_id
_entity_poly.type
_entity_poly.pdbx_seq_one_letter_code
_entity_poly.pdbx_strand_id
1 'polypeptide(L)'
;MDSSKKFLLQEKDIPTAWYNVMADMKNKPRPMLNPANKQPLKAEDLYPLFNKACSDQEFNTTDQWIEIPEEVREMYKIWRPTPLVRARGLEKLLDTPAHIYFKNESVSPVGSHKLNSAIAQAYYCKQEGVTNITTETGAGQWGAALSLAAKHFGLALAVYMVKVSYHQKPYRRSIMQTYGAEVIASPSMSTRAGKDIITNNPNYQGSLGTAISEAVELARTTPNCKYVLGSVLNHVALHQTVIGLEAEKQMEMAGEYPDVVIGCFGGGSNFSGISFPFMRHNLSGERNTRFIAAEPASCPKLTRGKFQYDFGDEAGYTPLIPMYTLGHKFAPAHIHAGGLRYHGAGSVVSQLMQDGLMSAVDIQQLDTFKAATMFAQSEGIIPAPESSHAIAATITEALKCKEEGVGRTILFNLSGHGLIDMSAYDQYLRGELTNFDYNPAPNL
;
A
#
# COMPACT_ATOMS: atom_id res chain seq x y z
N MET A 1 -29.31 20.66 -3.16
CA MET A 1 -28.12 19.80 -3.02
C MET A 1 -27.19 20.09 -4.16
N ASP A 2 -25.91 20.31 -3.88
CA ASP A 2 -24.89 20.54 -4.92
C ASP A 2 -24.86 19.34 -5.87
N SER A 3 -24.99 19.61 -7.19
CA SER A 3 -24.96 18.58 -8.23
C SER A 3 -23.55 18.13 -8.58
N SER A 4 -22.52 18.66 -7.93
CA SER A 4 -21.11 18.40 -8.22
C SER A 4 -20.79 16.91 -8.10
N LYS A 5 -20.09 16.38 -9.11
CA LYS A 5 -19.56 15.02 -9.11
C LYS A 5 -18.11 14.94 -8.63
N LYS A 6 -17.33 16.01 -8.85
CA LYS A 6 -15.90 16.11 -8.52
C LYS A 6 -15.63 17.26 -7.58
N PHE A 7 -14.80 16.99 -6.58
CA PHE A 7 -14.34 17.98 -5.60
C PHE A 7 -12.83 18.12 -5.77
N LEU A 8 -12.40 19.31 -6.20
CA LEU A 8 -11.02 19.60 -6.55
C LEU A 8 -10.46 20.68 -5.63
N LEU A 9 -9.33 20.41 -5.02
CA LEU A 9 -8.51 21.37 -4.29
C LEU A 9 -7.54 22.08 -5.24
N GLN A 10 -6.96 23.18 -4.80
CA GLN A 10 -5.89 23.90 -5.50
C GLN A 10 -4.51 23.46 -4.96
N GLU A 11 -3.43 23.75 -5.68
CA GLU A 11 -2.05 23.44 -5.25
C GLU A 11 -1.71 23.99 -3.86
N LYS A 12 -2.22 25.18 -3.52
CA LYS A 12 -2.06 25.79 -2.19
C LYS A 12 -2.68 24.98 -1.05
N ASP A 13 -3.59 24.06 -1.37
CA ASP A 13 -4.30 23.21 -0.41
C ASP A 13 -3.59 21.88 -0.16
N ILE A 14 -2.48 21.59 -0.89
CA ILE A 14 -1.60 20.44 -0.62
C ILE A 14 -1.16 20.52 0.85
N PRO A 15 -1.30 19.42 1.62
CA PRO A 15 -0.88 19.39 3.01
C PRO A 15 0.58 19.81 3.20
N THR A 16 0.85 20.59 4.23
CA THR A 16 2.20 21.02 4.61
C THR A 16 2.86 20.09 5.62
N ALA A 17 2.07 19.18 6.21
CA ALA A 17 2.55 18.17 7.16
C ALA A 17 1.78 16.87 6.96
N TRP A 18 2.45 15.74 7.21
CA TRP A 18 1.82 14.43 7.34
C TRP A 18 1.25 14.25 8.73
N TYR A 19 0.17 13.48 8.86
CA TYR A 19 -0.41 13.12 10.14
C TYR A 19 0.16 11.80 10.66
N ASN A 20 0.72 11.84 11.86
CA ASN A 20 1.26 10.67 12.55
C ASN A 20 0.24 10.13 13.55
N VAL A 21 -0.47 9.08 13.17
CA VAL A 21 -1.49 8.44 14.01
C VAL A 21 -0.93 7.91 15.33
N MET A 22 0.37 7.52 15.35
CA MET A 22 1.00 6.99 16.55
C MET A 22 1.02 8.00 17.70
N ALA A 23 1.04 9.30 17.42
CA ALA A 23 0.98 10.31 18.48
C ALA A 23 -0.33 10.25 19.27
N ASP A 24 -1.44 9.95 18.60
CA ASP A 24 -2.79 9.95 19.20
C ASP A 24 -3.26 8.57 19.68
N MET A 25 -2.60 7.47 19.25
CA MET A 25 -2.95 6.12 19.69
C MET A 25 -2.76 5.96 21.20
N LYS A 26 -3.75 5.37 21.88
CA LYS A 26 -3.65 5.01 23.30
C LYS A 26 -2.59 3.92 23.53
N ASN A 27 -2.64 2.86 22.73
CA ASN A 27 -1.67 1.78 22.77
C ASN A 27 -0.72 1.93 21.59
N LYS A 28 0.55 2.21 21.86
CA LYS A 28 1.58 2.27 20.81
C LYS A 28 1.91 0.86 20.32
N PRO A 29 2.33 0.69 19.05
CA PRO A 29 2.83 -0.59 18.58
C PRO A 29 3.96 -1.12 19.47
N ARG A 30 4.03 -2.43 19.65
CA ARG A 30 5.19 -3.05 20.31
C ARG A 30 6.46 -2.70 19.50
N PRO A 31 7.64 -2.58 20.15
CA PRO A 31 8.88 -2.23 19.45
C PRO A 31 9.31 -3.34 18.50
N MET A 32 9.97 -2.97 17.41
CA MET A 32 10.73 -3.93 16.60
C MET A 32 11.85 -4.54 17.41
N LEU A 33 12.21 -5.79 17.15
CA LEU A 33 13.28 -6.48 17.88
C LEU A 33 14.45 -6.85 16.95
N ASN A 34 15.62 -6.74 17.50
CA ASN A 34 16.83 -7.30 16.88
C ASN A 34 16.72 -8.84 16.82
N PRO A 35 16.85 -9.46 15.64
CA PRO A 35 16.67 -10.91 15.51
C PRO A 35 17.70 -11.73 16.29
N ALA A 36 18.90 -11.21 16.51
CA ALA A 36 19.97 -11.94 17.18
C ALA A 36 19.80 -12.01 18.71
N ASN A 37 19.40 -10.91 19.36
CA ASN A 37 19.35 -10.83 20.83
C ASN A 37 17.95 -10.54 21.39
N LYS A 38 16.95 -10.34 20.51
CA LYS A 38 15.55 -10.05 20.86
C LYS A 38 15.35 -8.75 21.66
N GLN A 39 16.33 -7.86 21.65
CA GLN A 39 16.21 -6.55 22.30
C GLN A 39 15.45 -5.57 21.40
N PRO A 40 14.69 -4.62 21.98
CA PRO A 40 14.06 -3.54 21.24
C PRO A 40 15.07 -2.72 20.44
N LEU A 41 14.73 -2.44 19.19
CA LEU A 41 15.51 -1.55 18.33
C LEU A 41 15.13 -0.09 18.56
N LYS A 42 16.10 0.77 18.24
CA LYS A 42 15.96 2.23 18.14
C LYS A 42 16.15 2.67 16.69
N ALA A 43 15.87 3.93 16.40
CA ALA A 43 16.02 4.50 15.06
C ALA A 43 17.44 4.31 14.50
N GLU A 44 18.46 4.53 15.34
CA GLU A 44 19.86 4.42 14.96
C GLU A 44 20.26 3.01 14.49
N ASP A 45 19.60 1.98 15.00
CA ASP A 45 19.85 0.59 14.60
C ASP A 45 19.40 0.32 13.15
N LEU A 46 18.51 1.16 12.61
CA LEU A 46 18.06 1.07 11.23
C LEU A 46 18.87 1.93 10.24
N TYR A 47 19.66 2.90 10.71
CA TYR A 47 20.45 3.78 9.84
C TYR A 47 21.39 3.06 8.85
N PRO A 48 21.97 1.91 9.20
CA PRO A 48 22.77 1.18 8.20
C PRO A 48 21.98 0.71 6.97
N LEU A 49 20.66 0.49 7.12
CA LEU A 49 19.81 -0.06 6.06
C LEU A 49 18.92 1.00 5.40
N PHE A 50 18.31 1.89 6.21
CA PHE A 50 17.42 2.96 5.76
C PHE A 50 18.08 4.34 5.90
N ASN A 51 17.55 5.35 5.22
CA ASN A 51 17.95 6.73 5.51
C ASN A 51 17.51 7.14 6.92
N LYS A 52 18.24 8.09 7.50
CA LYS A 52 18.04 8.52 8.91
C LYS A 52 16.64 9.08 9.12
N ALA A 53 16.19 9.99 8.26
CA ALA A 53 14.89 10.66 8.45
C ALA A 53 13.73 9.65 8.47
N CYS A 54 13.70 8.67 7.55
CA CYS A 54 12.69 7.62 7.57
C CYS A 54 12.80 6.72 8.81
N SER A 55 14.04 6.44 9.26
CA SER A 55 14.25 5.66 10.49
C SER A 55 13.76 6.41 11.73
N ASP A 56 14.00 7.71 11.81
CA ASP A 56 13.49 8.54 12.92
C ASP A 56 11.96 8.63 12.89
N GLN A 57 11.36 8.80 11.72
CA GLN A 57 9.91 8.79 11.54
C GLN A 57 9.28 7.43 11.92
N GLU A 58 9.99 6.32 11.67
CA GLU A 58 9.51 4.97 12.01
C GLU A 58 9.23 4.81 13.50
N PHE A 59 10.04 5.44 14.36
CA PHE A 59 9.95 5.36 15.82
C PHE A 59 9.31 6.59 16.48
N ASN A 60 8.90 7.59 15.70
CA ASN A 60 8.28 8.79 16.24
C ASN A 60 6.86 8.50 16.72
N THR A 61 6.65 8.50 18.03
CA THR A 61 5.37 8.25 18.69
C THR A 61 4.79 9.48 19.38
N THR A 62 5.42 10.65 19.22
CA THR A 62 5.11 11.87 19.98
C THR A 62 4.62 13.02 19.11
N ASP A 63 5.25 13.23 17.97
CA ASP A 63 4.91 14.36 17.10
C ASP A 63 3.71 13.99 16.22
N GLN A 64 2.59 14.68 16.46
CA GLN A 64 1.35 14.46 15.72
C GLN A 64 1.46 14.87 14.25
N TRP A 65 2.24 15.91 13.97
CA TRP A 65 2.43 16.47 12.64
C TRP A 65 3.92 16.47 12.26
N ILE A 66 4.23 15.87 11.13
CA ILE A 66 5.58 15.84 10.57
C ILE A 66 5.59 16.68 9.31
N GLU A 67 6.41 17.73 9.28
CA GLU A 67 6.50 18.65 8.15
C GLU A 67 6.86 17.92 6.85
N ILE A 68 6.17 18.28 5.76
CA ILE A 68 6.49 17.83 4.41
C ILE A 68 7.51 18.81 3.81
N PRO A 69 8.73 18.37 3.49
CA PRO A 69 9.74 19.23 2.89
C PRO A 69 9.23 19.93 1.64
N GLU A 70 9.69 21.16 1.42
CA GLU A 70 9.23 21.97 0.28
C GLU A 70 9.47 21.27 -1.06
N GLU A 71 10.65 20.65 -1.26
CA GLU A 71 10.98 19.95 -2.50
C GLU A 71 10.07 18.74 -2.73
N VAL A 72 9.61 18.08 -1.66
CA VAL A 72 8.62 17.00 -1.75
C VAL A 72 7.26 17.57 -2.16
N ARG A 73 6.85 18.71 -1.61
CA ARG A 73 5.59 19.39 -1.99
C ARG A 73 5.62 19.90 -3.43
N GLU A 74 6.75 20.44 -3.89
CA GLU A 74 6.93 20.83 -5.30
C GLU A 74 6.75 19.62 -6.23
N MET A 75 7.31 18.47 -5.89
CA MET A 75 7.08 17.24 -6.65
C MET A 75 5.61 16.78 -6.61
N TYR A 76 4.94 16.95 -5.47
CA TYR A 76 3.51 16.63 -5.36
C TYR A 76 2.64 17.43 -6.33
N LYS A 77 2.96 18.69 -6.65
CA LYS A 77 2.22 19.55 -7.59
C LYS A 77 2.10 18.95 -8.99
N ILE A 78 2.94 17.98 -9.39
CA ILE A 78 2.84 17.31 -10.69
C ILE A 78 1.47 16.59 -10.85
N TRP A 79 0.87 16.09 -9.75
CA TRP A 79 -0.42 15.36 -9.83
C TRP A 79 -1.37 15.63 -8.66
N ARG A 80 -0.90 16.27 -7.59
CA ARG A 80 -1.72 16.59 -6.42
C ARG A 80 -2.16 18.05 -6.45
N PRO A 81 -3.30 18.37 -5.81
CA PRO A 81 -4.23 17.47 -5.11
C PRO A 81 -4.96 16.51 -6.05
N THR A 82 -5.17 15.26 -5.62
CA THR A 82 -5.92 14.29 -6.41
C THR A 82 -7.43 14.49 -6.23
N PRO A 83 -8.28 14.16 -7.23
CA PRO A 83 -9.72 14.38 -7.14
C PRO A 83 -10.39 13.50 -6.09
N LEU A 84 -11.41 14.03 -5.39
CA LEU A 84 -12.48 13.25 -4.79
C LEU A 84 -13.67 13.22 -5.74
N VAL A 85 -14.24 12.04 -5.96
CA VAL A 85 -15.33 11.85 -6.92
C VAL A 85 -16.48 11.09 -6.27
N ARG A 86 -17.71 11.56 -6.47
CA ARG A 86 -18.92 10.82 -6.09
C ARG A 86 -19.29 9.82 -7.19
N ALA A 87 -19.38 8.56 -6.84
CA ALA A 87 -19.64 7.44 -7.76
C ALA A 87 -21.16 7.27 -8.04
N ARG A 88 -21.80 8.31 -8.59
CA ARG A 88 -23.26 8.33 -8.84
C ARG A 88 -23.71 7.25 -9.84
N GLY A 89 -22.86 6.87 -10.78
CA GLY A 89 -23.14 5.78 -11.69
C GLY A 89 -23.23 4.45 -10.97
N LEU A 90 -22.32 4.20 -10.03
CA LEU A 90 -22.32 3.01 -9.20
C LEU A 90 -23.50 3.01 -8.21
N GLU A 91 -23.79 4.14 -7.55
CA GLU A 91 -24.97 4.29 -6.68
C GLU A 91 -26.24 3.91 -7.41
N LYS A 92 -26.43 4.43 -8.63
CA LYS A 92 -27.58 4.13 -9.49
C LYS A 92 -27.62 2.65 -9.92
N LEU A 93 -26.47 2.09 -10.30
CA LEU A 93 -26.38 0.69 -10.73
C LEU A 93 -26.78 -0.27 -9.58
N LEU A 94 -26.40 0.04 -8.36
CA LEU A 94 -26.72 -0.75 -7.17
C LEU A 94 -28.12 -0.49 -6.62
N ASP A 95 -28.77 0.59 -7.07
CA ASP A 95 -30.07 1.05 -6.55
C ASP A 95 -30.02 1.17 -5.00
N THR A 96 -29.00 1.88 -4.50
CA THR A 96 -28.69 2.02 -3.07
C THR A 96 -28.95 3.44 -2.58
N PRO A 97 -29.40 3.63 -1.33
CA PRO A 97 -29.44 4.95 -0.69
C PRO A 97 -28.05 5.45 -0.22
N ALA A 98 -27.00 4.63 -0.32
CA ALA A 98 -25.65 5.02 0.06
C ALA A 98 -25.09 6.11 -0.84
N HIS A 99 -24.32 7.04 -0.25
CA HIS A 99 -23.49 8.01 -0.97
C HIS A 99 -22.06 7.46 -1.06
N ILE A 100 -21.60 7.15 -2.29
CA ILE A 100 -20.31 6.52 -2.52
C ILE A 100 -19.31 7.54 -3.08
N TYR A 101 -18.19 7.73 -2.37
CA TYR A 101 -17.10 8.59 -2.78
C TYR A 101 -15.82 7.79 -2.96
N PHE A 102 -15.00 8.20 -3.93
CA PHE A 102 -13.66 7.65 -4.06
C PHE A 102 -12.61 8.75 -4.20
N LYS A 103 -11.53 8.62 -3.44
CA LYS A 103 -10.31 9.42 -3.60
C LYS A 103 -9.51 8.81 -4.74
N ASN A 104 -9.26 9.59 -5.79
CA ASN A 104 -8.69 9.07 -7.02
C ASN A 104 -7.16 9.22 -7.08
N GLU A 105 -6.43 8.26 -6.52
CA GLU A 105 -4.96 8.20 -6.58
C GLU A 105 -4.43 7.60 -7.91
N SER A 106 -5.31 7.14 -8.79
CA SER A 106 -4.94 6.57 -10.08
C SER A 106 -4.41 7.60 -11.10
N VAL A 107 -4.62 8.89 -10.81
CA VAL A 107 -4.19 10.01 -11.69
C VAL A 107 -2.71 10.36 -11.57
N SER A 108 -1.97 9.73 -10.66
CA SER A 108 -0.53 9.96 -10.56
C SER A 108 0.22 9.54 -11.83
N PRO A 109 1.39 10.09 -12.14
CA PRO A 109 2.17 9.74 -13.34
C PRO A 109 2.49 8.26 -13.50
N VAL A 110 2.50 7.52 -12.39
CA VAL A 110 2.74 6.06 -12.36
C VAL A 110 1.46 5.25 -12.14
N GLY A 111 0.32 5.93 -12.08
CA GLY A 111 -1.00 5.32 -11.96
C GLY A 111 -1.31 4.70 -10.61
N SER A 112 -0.65 5.13 -9.51
CA SER A 112 -0.95 4.62 -8.17
C SER A 112 -0.52 5.58 -7.05
N HIS A 113 -1.08 5.39 -5.84
CA HIS A 113 -0.76 6.14 -4.60
C HIS A 113 0.70 6.02 -4.16
N LYS A 114 1.43 5.02 -4.65
CA LYS A 114 2.77 4.69 -4.13
C LYS A 114 3.79 5.81 -4.34
N LEU A 115 3.56 6.67 -5.34
CA LEU A 115 4.43 7.79 -5.64
C LEU A 115 4.55 8.78 -4.46
N ASN A 116 3.52 8.91 -3.62
CA ASN A 116 3.53 9.81 -2.46
C ASN A 116 4.71 9.51 -1.52
N SER A 117 4.90 8.25 -1.15
CA SER A 117 6.01 7.84 -0.28
C SER A 117 7.33 7.71 -1.04
N ALA A 118 7.30 7.31 -2.31
CA ALA A 118 8.51 7.18 -3.12
C ALA A 118 9.27 8.50 -3.25
N ILE A 119 8.55 9.61 -3.47
CA ILE A 119 9.15 10.95 -3.52
C ILE A 119 9.80 11.32 -2.19
N ALA A 120 9.09 11.15 -1.08
CA ALA A 120 9.60 11.48 0.25
C ALA A 120 10.87 10.67 0.60
N GLN A 121 10.84 9.36 0.40
CA GLN A 121 11.99 8.50 0.72
C GLN A 121 13.20 8.79 -0.17
N ALA A 122 13.00 9.02 -1.48
CA ALA A 122 14.08 9.38 -2.41
C ALA A 122 14.68 10.74 -2.06
N TYR A 123 13.85 11.73 -1.69
CA TYR A 123 14.29 13.03 -1.19
C TYR A 123 15.23 12.86 0.03
N TYR A 124 14.79 12.14 1.05
CA TYR A 124 15.60 11.94 2.25
C TYR A 124 16.90 11.17 1.99
N CYS A 125 16.89 10.19 1.09
CA CYS A 125 18.13 9.54 0.63
C CYS A 125 19.08 10.56 -0.01
N LYS A 126 18.56 11.43 -0.87
CA LYS A 126 19.36 12.49 -1.51
C LYS A 126 19.95 13.48 -0.49
N GLN A 127 19.16 13.91 0.50
CA GLN A 127 19.62 14.83 1.55
C GLN A 127 20.73 14.21 2.42
N GLU A 128 20.71 12.88 2.62
CA GLU A 128 21.75 12.14 3.34
C GLU A 128 23.03 11.92 2.48
N GLY A 129 23.03 12.31 1.20
CA GLY A 129 24.14 12.10 0.29
C GLY A 129 24.24 10.68 -0.26
N VAL A 130 23.16 9.89 -0.16
CA VAL A 130 23.06 8.55 -0.76
C VAL A 130 23.11 8.66 -2.29
N THR A 131 23.79 7.74 -2.93
CA THR A 131 23.91 7.69 -4.40
C THR A 131 23.21 6.47 -5.02
N ASN A 132 23.06 5.39 -4.26
CA ASN A 132 22.46 4.15 -4.71
C ASN A 132 21.29 3.78 -3.78
N ILE A 133 20.20 3.36 -4.38
CA ILE A 133 19.08 2.79 -3.63
C ILE A 133 18.64 1.46 -4.24
N THR A 134 18.13 0.58 -3.41
CA THR A 134 17.61 -0.71 -3.83
C THR A 134 16.24 -0.96 -3.23
N THR A 135 15.43 -1.73 -3.92
CA THR A 135 14.07 -2.06 -3.48
C THR A 135 13.58 -3.36 -4.09
N GLU A 136 12.51 -3.87 -3.52
CA GLU A 136 11.69 -4.93 -4.09
C GLU A 136 10.45 -4.37 -4.77
N THR A 137 9.80 -5.19 -5.60
CA THR A 137 8.44 -4.91 -6.08
C THR A 137 7.67 -6.18 -6.41
N GLY A 138 6.43 -6.29 -5.97
CA GLY A 138 5.54 -7.42 -6.30
C GLY A 138 5.00 -7.31 -7.72
N ALA A 139 4.01 -6.44 -7.94
CA ALA A 139 3.36 -6.22 -9.24
C ALA A 139 4.06 -5.19 -10.14
N GLY A 140 5.06 -4.48 -9.63
CA GLY A 140 5.79 -3.43 -10.34
C GLY A 140 5.31 -2.00 -10.07
N GLN A 141 4.21 -1.80 -9.36
CA GLN A 141 3.69 -0.45 -9.07
C GLN A 141 4.64 0.35 -8.17
N TRP A 142 5.19 -0.29 -7.12
CA TRP A 142 6.16 0.36 -6.25
C TRP A 142 7.47 0.66 -6.99
N GLY A 143 8.00 -0.32 -7.73
CA GLY A 143 9.19 -0.13 -8.54
C GLY A 143 9.05 1.02 -9.53
N ALA A 144 7.90 1.14 -10.22
CA ALA A 144 7.63 2.25 -11.12
C ALA A 144 7.61 3.61 -10.39
N ALA A 145 6.98 3.68 -9.22
CA ALA A 145 6.93 4.90 -8.43
C ALA A 145 8.32 5.34 -7.95
N LEU A 146 9.10 4.40 -7.43
CA LEU A 146 10.46 4.70 -6.95
C LEU A 146 11.40 5.01 -8.11
N SER A 147 11.23 4.39 -9.30
CA SER A 147 12.05 4.69 -10.48
C SER A 147 11.90 6.15 -10.93
N LEU A 148 10.67 6.69 -10.94
CA LEU A 148 10.42 8.10 -11.20
C LEU A 148 11.09 9.00 -10.15
N ALA A 149 10.88 8.69 -8.86
CA ALA A 149 11.44 9.46 -7.76
C ALA A 149 12.98 9.43 -7.76
N ALA A 150 13.58 8.25 -7.93
CA ALA A 150 15.02 8.08 -8.00
C ALA A 150 15.63 8.90 -9.15
N LYS A 151 15.01 8.84 -10.33
CA LYS A 151 15.47 9.63 -11.48
C LYS A 151 15.44 11.13 -11.21
N HIS A 152 14.35 11.62 -10.58
CA HIS A 152 14.22 13.05 -10.25
C HIS A 152 15.33 13.52 -9.28
N PHE A 153 15.63 12.73 -8.25
CA PHE A 153 16.65 13.07 -7.26
C PHE A 153 18.08 12.63 -7.62
N GLY A 154 18.29 12.07 -8.81
CA GLY A 154 19.61 11.67 -9.29
C GLY A 154 20.21 10.47 -8.58
N LEU A 155 19.37 9.52 -8.13
CA LEU A 155 19.77 8.28 -7.46
C LEU A 155 19.81 7.13 -8.46
N ALA A 156 20.84 6.27 -8.39
CA ALA A 156 20.83 4.99 -9.06
C ALA A 156 19.92 4.01 -8.34
N LEU A 157 19.11 3.24 -9.08
CA LEU A 157 18.11 2.34 -8.50
C LEU A 157 18.20 0.93 -9.09
N ALA A 158 18.31 -0.07 -8.20
CA ALA A 158 18.13 -1.49 -8.52
C ALA A 158 16.81 -2.00 -7.92
N VAL A 159 15.96 -2.62 -8.76
CA VAL A 159 14.63 -3.13 -8.38
C VAL A 159 14.58 -4.65 -8.54
N TYR A 160 14.40 -5.37 -7.43
CA TYR A 160 14.14 -6.81 -7.44
C TYR A 160 12.63 -7.04 -7.61
N MET A 161 12.24 -7.51 -8.80
CA MET A 161 10.84 -7.76 -9.13
C MET A 161 10.51 -9.24 -9.01
N VAL A 162 9.44 -9.58 -8.30
CA VAL A 162 8.97 -10.97 -8.17
C VAL A 162 8.86 -11.63 -9.55
N LYS A 163 9.53 -12.76 -9.77
CA LYS A 163 9.77 -13.40 -11.07
C LYS A 163 8.48 -13.68 -11.85
N VAL A 164 7.43 -14.16 -11.19
CA VAL A 164 6.14 -14.37 -11.86
C VAL A 164 5.58 -13.06 -12.41
N SER A 165 5.65 -11.97 -11.66
CA SER A 165 5.18 -10.66 -12.12
C SER A 165 6.09 -10.04 -13.19
N TYR A 166 7.41 -10.29 -13.11
CA TYR A 166 8.37 -9.85 -14.13
C TYR A 166 8.02 -10.36 -15.53
N HIS A 167 7.47 -11.58 -15.62
CA HIS A 167 7.03 -12.17 -16.88
C HIS A 167 5.59 -11.81 -17.24
N GLN A 168 4.67 -11.79 -16.27
CA GLN A 168 3.26 -11.50 -16.50
C GLN A 168 2.97 -10.02 -16.81
N LYS A 169 3.83 -9.10 -16.34
CA LYS A 169 3.60 -7.65 -16.44
C LYS A 169 4.79 -6.93 -17.11
N PRO A 170 5.11 -7.23 -18.39
CA PRO A 170 6.31 -6.70 -19.06
C PRO A 170 6.31 -5.17 -19.14
N TYR A 171 5.13 -4.52 -19.29
CA TYR A 171 5.05 -3.07 -19.38
C TYR A 171 5.40 -2.36 -18.06
N ARG A 172 5.22 -3.01 -16.89
CA ARG A 172 5.71 -2.47 -15.62
C ARG A 172 7.24 -2.39 -15.61
N ARG A 173 7.91 -3.42 -16.12
CA ARG A 173 9.37 -3.42 -16.29
C ARG A 173 9.79 -2.30 -17.24
N SER A 174 9.14 -2.18 -18.40
CA SER A 174 9.45 -1.14 -19.39
C SER A 174 9.34 0.27 -18.80
N ILE A 175 8.32 0.54 -17.97
CA ILE A 175 8.17 1.83 -17.27
C ILE A 175 9.36 2.08 -16.36
N MET A 176 9.75 1.12 -15.52
CA MET A 176 10.90 1.26 -14.61
C MET A 176 12.19 1.53 -15.37
N GLN A 177 12.44 0.78 -16.45
CA GLN A 177 13.60 0.97 -17.32
C GLN A 177 13.59 2.30 -18.08
N THR A 178 12.41 2.79 -18.49
CA THR A 178 12.26 4.11 -19.13
C THR A 178 12.67 5.23 -18.16
N TYR A 179 12.39 5.06 -16.85
CA TYR A 179 12.88 5.98 -15.81
C TYR A 179 14.34 5.72 -15.40
N GLY A 180 15.01 4.72 -16.02
CA GLY A 180 16.44 4.46 -15.82
C GLY A 180 16.79 3.51 -14.68
N ALA A 181 15.82 2.77 -14.14
CA ALA A 181 16.09 1.76 -13.13
C ALA A 181 16.62 0.44 -13.74
N GLU A 182 17.51 -0.22 -13.03
CA GLU A 182 17.85 -1.62 -13.27
C GLU A 182 16.77 -2.51 -12.68
N VAL A 183 16.23 -3.47 -13.47
CA VAL A 183 15.15 -4.35 -13.02
C VAL A 183 15.58 -5.79 -13.10
N ILE A 184 15.61 -6.48 -11.96
CA ILE A 184 16.15 -7.83 -11.78
C ILE A 184 14.99 -8.75 -11.39
N ALA A 185 14.82 -9.89 -12.09
CA ALA A 185 13.85 -10.90 -11.70
C ALA A 185 14.31 -11.62 -10.41
N SER A 186 13.45 -11.66 -9.39
CA SER A 186 13.74 -12.29 -8.08
C SER A 186 12.93 -13.59 -7.90
N PRO A 187 13.58 -14.72 -7.50
CA PRO A 187 14.98 -14.84 -7.10
C PRO A 187 15.96 -14.77 -8.26
N SER A 188 17.17 -14.26 -7.98
CA SER A 188 18.24 -14.05 -8.96
C SER A 188 19.56 -14.74 -8.56
N MET A 189 20.47 -14.84 -9.50
CA MET A 189 21.83 -15.32 -9.24
C MET A 189 22.81 -14.19 -8.83
N SER A 190 22.33 -12.96 -8.64
CA SER A 190 23.17 -11.80 -8.29
C SER A 190 23.43 -11.69 -6.78
N THR A 191 22.58 -12.29 -5.94
CA THR A 191 22.66 -12.25 -4.47
C THR A 191 22.88 -13.66 -3.90
N ARG A 192 23.36 -13.75 -2.66
CA ARG A 192 23.46 -15.02 -1.93
C ARG A 192 22.06 -15.58 -1.63
N ALA A 193 21.15 -14.72 -1.12
CA ALA A 193 19.79 -15.11 -0.82
C ALA A 193 19.08 -15.72 -2.04
N GLY A 194 19.19 -15.07 -3.20
CA GLY A 194 18.61 -15.59 -4.45
C GLY A 194 19.22 -16.90 -4.89
N LYS A 195 20.56 -17.03 -4.83
CA LYS A 195 21.27 -18.28 -5.16
C LYS A 195 20.83 -19.44 -4.29
N ASP A 196 20.76 -19.23 -2.97
CA ASP A 196 20.38 -20.26 -2.00
C ASP A 196 18.95 -20.76 -2.29
N ILE A 197 18.02 -19.84 -2.57
CA ILE A 197 16.64 -20.17 -2.91
C ILE A 197 16.53 -20.94 -4.23
N ILE A 198 17.22 -20.50 -5.30
CA ILE A 198 17.20 -21.17 -6.60
C ILE A 198 17.83 -22.57 -6.50
N THR A 199 18.90 -22.72 -5.72
CA THR A 199 19.57 -24.01 -5.54
C THR A 199 18.64 -25.02 -4.84
N ASN A 200 17.89 -24.56 -3.82
CA ASN A 200 16.96 -25.42 -3.07
C ASN A 200 15.63 -25.67 -3.81
N ASN A 201 15.19 -24.72 -4.66
CA ASN A 201 13.96 -24.85 -5.44
C ASN A 201 14.11 -24.14 -6.81
N PRO A 202 14.66 -24.82 -7.84
CA PRO A 202 14.90 -24.23 -9.16
C PRO A 202 13.67 -23.66 -9.86
N ASN A 203 12.48 -24.19 -9.55
CA ASN A 203 11.21 -23.78 -10.18
C ASN A 203 10.46 -22.70 -9.38
N TYR A 204 11.05 -22.20 -8.29
CA TYR A 204 10.40 -21.20 -7.46
C TYR A 204 10.16 -19.88 -8.21
N GLN A 205 8.92 -19.40 -8.17
CA GLN A 205 8.49 -18.21 -8.91
C GLN A 205 8.71 -16.90 -8.14
N GLY A 206 9.27 -16.99 -6.94
CA GLY A 206 9.53 -15.84 -6.07
C GLY A 206 8.33 -15.41 -5.23
N SER A 207 8.65 -14.78 -4.13
CA SER A 207 7.72 -14.06 -3.25
C SER A 207 8.19 -12.62 -3.05
N LEU A 208 7.35 -11.78 -2.46
CA LEU A 208 7.81 -10.44 -2.06
C LEU A 208 8.88 -10.54 -0.97
N GLY A 209 8.77 -11.51 -0.06
CA GLY A 209 9.78 -11.78 0.97
C GLY A 209 11.15 -12.13 0.39
N THR A 210 11.20 -12.95 -0.67
CA THR A 210 12.44 -13.24 -1.39
C THR A 210 13.07 -11.97 -1.99
N ALA A 211 12.24 -11.15 -2.68
CA ALA A 211 12.72 -9.94 -3.32
C ALA A 211 13.23 -8.90 -2.29
N ILE A 212 12.61 -8.85 -1.10
CA ILE A 212 13.09 -8.05 0.04
C ILE A 212 14.47 -8.55 0.49
N SER A 213 14.64 -9.87 0.68
CA SER A 213 15.92 -10.44 1.10
C SER A 213 17.06 -10.04 0.14
N GLU A 214 16.84 -10.13 -1.17
CA GLU A 214 17.83 -9.76 -2.20
C GLU A 214 18.12 -8.24 -2.18
N ALA A 215 17.10 -7.41 -2.07
CA ALA A 215 17.26 -5.95 -2.02
C ALA A 215 18.02 -5.51 -0.75
N VAL A 216 17.69 -6.09 0.40
CA VAL A 216 18.38 -5.82 1.68
C VAL A 216 19.84 -6.28 1.62
N GLU A 217 20.12 -7.44 1.04
CA GLU A 217 21.49 -7.92 0.86
C GLU A 217 22.31 -6.95 -0.01
N LEU A 218 21.75 -6.50 -1.15
CA LEU A 218 22.44 -5.54 -2.02
C LEU A 218 22.68 -4.20 -1.28
N ALA A 219 21.71 -3.70 -0.51
CA ALA A 219 21.88 -2.47 0.27
C ALA A 219 23.02 -2.59 1.29
N ARG A 220 23.17 -3.75 1.94
CA ARG A 220 24.22 -3.99 2.94
C ARG A 220 25.60 -4.20 2.35
N THR A 221 25.70 -4.67 1.12
CA THR A 221 26.97 -5.03 0.48
C THR A 221 27.48 -3.96 -0.48
N THR A 222 26.64 -2.98 -0.86
CA THR A 222 27.00 -1.88 -1.76
C THR A 222 27.33 -0.63 -0.94
N PRO A 223 28.50 0.00 -1.11
CA PRO A 223 28.82 1.26 -0.46
C PRO A 223 27.81 2.36 -0.81
N ASN A 224 27.48 3.20 0.19
CA ASN A 224 26.57 4.33 0.03
C ASN A 224 25.23 3.96 -0.62
N CYS A 225 24.67 2.82 -0.21
CA CYS A 225 23.39 2.29 -0.67
C CYS A 225 22.40 2.17 0.48
N LYS A 226 21.13 2.50 0.22
CA LYS A 226 20.03 2.33 1.16
C LYS A 226 18.92 1.49 0.54
N TYR A 227 18.26 0.72 1.40
CA TYR A 227 17.04 0.02 1.06
C TYR A 227 15.83 0.94 1.24
N VAL A 228 14.91 0.92 0.29
CA VAL A 228 13.70 1.74 0.26
C VAL A 228 12.52 0.84 -0.01
N LEU A 229 11.42 0.95 0.75
CA LEU A 229 10.27 0.07 0.57
C LEU A 229 8.94 0.79 0.51
N GLY A 230 7.94 0.15 -0.12
CA GLY A 230 6.67 0.78 -0.51
C GLY A 230 5.48 0.49 0.40
N SER A 231 5.66 -0.22 1.52
CA SER A 231 4.57 -0.51 2.47
C SER A 231 5.13 -1.07 3.79
N VAL A 232 4.26 -1.48 4.72
CA VAL A 232 4.55 -2.14 6.00
C VAL A 232 5.06 -1.21 7.08
N LEU A 233 6.11 -0.42 6.82
CA LEU A 233 6.72 0.43 7.83
C LEU A 233 5.90 1.71 8.09
N ASN A 234 6.05 2.23 9.31
CA ASN A 234 5.23 3.34 9.81
C ASN A 234 5.50 4.65 9.04
N HIS A 235 6.76 4.91 8.66
CA HIS A 235 7.10 6.09 7.85
C HIS A 235 6.42 6.04 6.46
N VAL A 236 6.21 4.85 5.88
CA VAL A 236 5.46 4.72 4.63
C VAL A 236 3.99 5.06 4.86
N ALA A 237 3.38 4.52 5.92
CA ALA A 237 2.00 4.84 6.31
C ALA A 237 1.82 6.35 6.56
N LEU A 238 2.78 6.97 7.24
CA LEU A 238 2.85 8.41 7.50
C LEU A 238 2.81 9.22 6.20
N HIS A 239 3.72 8.93 5.25
CA HIS A 239 3.80 9.66 3.98
C HIS A 239 2.53 9.55 3.14
N GLN A 240 1.76 8.48 3.29
CA GLN A 240 0.51 8.29 2.57
C GLN A 240 -0.65 9.12 3.14
N THR A 241 -0.54 9.67 4.35
CA THR A 241 -1.65 10.42 4.97
C THR A 241 -2.03 11.69 4.20
N VAL A 242 -1.21 12.18 3.29
CA VAL A 242 -1.57 13.23 2.33
C VAL A 242 -2.88 12.92 1.59
N ILE A 243 -3.19 11.63 1.35
CA ILE A 243 -4.42 11.17 0.69
C ILE A 243 -5.65 11.55 1.50
N GLY A 244 -5.69 11.14 2.77
CA GLY A 244 -6.81 11.39 3.66
C GLY A 244 -6.93 12.86 4.07
N LEU A 245 -5.80 13.56 4.26
CA LEU A 245 -5.79 14.99 4.57
C LEU A 245 -6.42 15.86 3.46
N GLU A 246 -6.18 15.50 2.19
CA GLU A 246 -6.90 16.12 1.08
C GLU A 246 -8.37 15.68 1.06
N ALA A 247 -8.64 14.39 1.28
CA ALA A 247 -9.99 13.85 1.26
C ALA A 247 -10.89 14.48 2.34
N GLU A 248 -10.37 14.78 3.53
CA GLU A 248 -11.12 15.50 4.59
C GLU A 248 -11.64 16.85 4.09
N LYS A 249 -10.76 17.69 3.51
CA LYS A 249 -11.17 18.98 2.95
C LYS A 249 -12.18 18.82 1.81
N GLN A 250 -12.02 17.80 0.99
CA GLN A 250 -12.92 17.55 -0.14
C GLN A 250 -14.28 17.00 0.31
N MET A 251 -14.32 16.17 1.37
CA MET A 251 -15.58 15.74 1.98
C MET A 251 -16.34 16.92 2.65
N GLU A 252 -15.60 17.86 3.28
CA GLU A 252 -16.18 19.11 3.76
C GLU A 252 -16.79 19.93 2.62
N MET A 253 -16.08 20.06 1.46
CA MET A 253 -16.64 20.71 0.27
C MET A 253 -17.91 20.01 -0.25
N ALA A 254 -18.01 18.69 -0.08
CA ALA A 254 -19.21 17.92 -0.43
C ALA A 254 -20.34 18.10 0.56
N GLY A 255 -20.08 18.72 1.72
CA GLY A 255 -21.05 18.85 2.83
C GLY A 255 -21.36 17.51 3.51
N GLU A 256 -20.45 16.54 3.42
CA GLU A 256 -20.63 15.18 3.96
C GLU A 256 -19.42 14.74 4.78
N TYR A 257 -19.61 13.71 5.60
CA TYR A 257 -18.55 13.05 6.36
C TYR A 257 -18.72 11.53 6.26
N PRO A 258 -17.64 10.74 6.11
CA PRO A 258 -17.78 9.32 5.88
C PRO A 258 -18.19 8.55 7.15
N ASP A 259 -19.25 7.75 7.03
CA ASP A 259 -19.62 6.72 8.01
C ASP A 259 -18.69 5.51 7.93
N VAL A 260 -18.20 5.24 6.71
CA VAL A 260 -17.32 4.11 6.43
C VAL A 260 -16.16 4.53 5.51
N VAL A 261 -14.93 4.22 5.90
CA VAL A 261 -13.73 4.42 5.07
C VAL A 261 -13.12 3.06 4.73
N ILE A 262 -12.84 2.83 3.44
CA ILE A 262 -12.39 1.54 2.92
C ILE A 262 -11.09 1.71 2.14
N GLY A 263 -10.11 0.82 2.39
CA GLY A 263 -8.88 0.75 1.60
C GLY A 263 -8.49 -0.68 1.29
N CYS A 264 -7.95 -0.94 0.09
CA CYS A 264 -7.35 -2.24 -0.20
C CYS A 264 -6.08 -2.43 0.63
N PHE A 265 -5.78 -3.68 1.03
CA PHE A 265 -4.78 -3.98 2.03
C PHE A 265 -3.75 -5.01 1.56
N GLY A 266 -2.51 -4.55 1.38
CA GLY A 266 -1.31 -5.38 1.25
C GLY A 266 -0.52 -5.37 2.56
N GLY A 267 0.51 -4.50 2.66
CA GLY A 267 1.20 -4.20 3.92
C GLY A 267 0.57 -3.08 4.74
N GLY A 268 -0.39 -2.33 4.20
CA GLY A 268 -1.16 -1.29 4.89
C GLY A 268 -1.08 0.12 4.32
N SER A 269 -0.13 0.44 3.43
CA SER A 269 0.14 1.83 3.01
C SER A 269 -1.08 2.55 2.41
N ASN A 270 -1.84 1.89 1.53
CA ASN A 270 -3.03 2.48 0.94
C ASN A 270 -4.15 2.71 1.96
N PHE A 271 -4.43 1.71 2.78
CA PHE A 271 -5.42 1.81 3.85
C PHE A 271 -5.07 2.92 4.84
N SER A 272 -3.81 2.96 5.31
CA SER A 272 -3.33 3.98 6.24
C SER A 272 -3.48 5.39 5.66
N GLY A 273 -3.15 5.56 4.39
CA GLY A 273 -3.21 6.85 3.73
C GLY A 273 -4.59 7.49 3.73
N ILE A 274 -5.61 6.72 3.42
CA ILE A 274 -7.00 7.23 3.41
C ILE A 274 -7.62 7.24 4.80
N SER A 275 -7.25 6.31 5.70
CA SER A 275 -7.96 6.08 6.96
C SER A 275 -7.43 6.90 8.12
N PHE A 276 -6.10 7.06 8.26
CA PHE A 276 -5.50 7.66 9.46
C PHE A 276 -5.96 9.10 9.74
N PRO A 277 -6.05 10.03 8.76
CA PRO A 277 -6.59 11.35 9.02
C PRO A 277 -8.01 11.32 9.60
N PHE A 278 -8.90 10.52 9.03
CA PHE A 278 -10.25 10.35 9.55
C PHE A 278 -10.28 9.63 10.92
N MET A 279 -9.37 8.70 11.16
CA MET A 279 -9.25 7.98 12.43
C MET A 279 -8.85 8.91 13.58
N ARG A 280 -8.15 10.00 13.31
CA ARG A 280 -7.86 11.08 14.27
C ARG A 280 -9.12 11.52 15.01
N HIS A 281 -10.22 11.70 14.29
CA HIS A 281 -11.48 12.13 14.87
C HIS A 281 -12.17 11.05 15.71
N ASN A 282 -11.93 9.76 15.41
CA ASN A 282 -12.39 8.68 16.29
C ASN A 282 -11.54 8.63 17.58
N LEU A 283 -10.21 8.80 17.44
CA LEU A 283 -9.27 8.79 18.57
C LEU A 283 -9.53 9.96 19.54
N SER A 284 -9.95 11.13 19.03
CA SER A 284 -10.38 12.28 19.84
C SER A 284 -11.80 12.14 20.42
N GLY A 285 -12.58 11.16 19.97
CA GLY A 285 -13.99 10.98 20.36
C GLY A 285 -14.99 11.88 19.65
N GLU A 286 -14.57 12.61 18.61
CA GLU A 286 -15.43 13.52 17.84
C GLU A 286 -16.35 12.78 16.86
N ARG A 287 -15.90 11.63 16.34
CA ARG A 287 -16.57 10.85 15.30
C ARG A 287 -16.54 9.36 15.62
N ASN A 288 -17.36 8.61 14.88
CA ASN A 288 -17.43 7.14 14.97
C ASN A 288 -17.50 6.54 13.57
N THR A 289 -16.45 6.79 12.77
CA THR A 289 -16.29 6.22 11.43
C THR A 289 -15.83 4.78 11.54
N ARG A 290 -16.37 3.89 10.71
CA ARG A 290 -15.91 2.51 10.56
C ARG A 290 -14.78 2.46 9.53
N PHE A 291 -13.70 1.75 9.84
CA PHE A 291 -12.56 1.55 8.93
C PHE A 291 -12.47 0.09 8.53
N ILE A 292 -12.46 -0.18 7.21
CA ILE A 292 -12.46 -1.54 6.66
C ILE A 292 -11.25 -1.74 5.74
N ALA A 293 -10.39 -2.68 6.10
CA ALA A 293 -9.29 -3.13 5.26
C ALA A 293 -9.77 -4.29 4.37
N ALA A 294 -9.63 -4.14 3.04
CA ALA A 294 -10.03 -5.15 2.08
C ALA A 294 -8.79 -5.90 1.56
N GLU A 295 -8.64 -7.17 1.92
CA GLU A 295 -7.49 -8.01 1.57
C GLU A 295 -7.88 -9.19 0.68
N PRO A 296 -6.93 -9.84 -0.03
CA PRO A 296 -7.23 -11.03 -0.83
C PRO A 296 -7.52 -12.25 0.04
N ALA A 297 -8.55 -13.03 -0.30
CA ALA A 297 -8.87 -14.29 0.36
C ALA A 297 -7.73 -15.34 0.25
N SER A 298 -6.87 -15.22 -0.75
CA SER A 298 -5.66 -16.05 -0.91
C SER A 298 -4.46 -15.60 -0.07
N CYS A 299 -4.53 -14.41 0.56
CA CYS A 299 -3.48 -13.86 1.41
C CYS A 299 -4.08 -13.06 2.59
N PRO A 300 -4.89 -13.72 3.45
CA PRO A 300 -5.77 -13.12 4.43
C PRO A 300 -5.08 -12.87 5.78
N LYS A 301 -4.06 -12.02 5.81
CA LYS A 301 -3.21 -11.81 6.99
C LYS A 301 -3.93 -11.18 8.18
N LEU A 302 -4.88 -10.25 7.94
CA LEU A 302 -5.65 -9.61 9.00
C LEU A 302 -6.82 -10.47 9.47
N THR A 303 -7.49 -11.18 8.54
CA THR A 303 -8.69 -11.97 8.86
C THR A 303 -8.36 -13.38 9.39
N ARG A 304 -7.25 -13.98 8.94
CA ARG A 304 -6.86 -15.37 9.29
C ARG A 304 -5.43 -15.51 9.79
N GLY A 305 -4.62 -14.44 9.77
CA GLY A 305 -3.25 -14.45 10.29
C GLY A 305 -3.20 -14.39 11.81
N LYS A 306 -2.00 -14.57 12.37
CA LYS A 306 -1.74 -14.47 13.82
C LYS A 306 -1.00 -13.19 14.13
N PHE A 307 -1.35 -12.53 15.25
CA PHE A 307 -0.58 -11.39 15.75
C PHE A 307 0.63 -11.88 16.54
N GLN A 308 1.80 -11.75 15.94
CA GLN A 308 3.07 -12.20 16.53
C GLN A 308 4.25 -11.40 15.93
N TYR A 309 5.44 -11.58 16.50
CA TYR A 309 6.68 -11.13 15.87
C TYR A 309 7.04 -12.03 14.70
N ASP A 310 7.34 -11.41 13.54
CA ASP A 310 7.78 -12.12 12.35
C ASP A 310 8.78 -11.27 11.56
N PHE A 311 9.53 -11.90 10.66
CA PHE A 311 10.43 -11.21 9.75
C PHE A 311 9.66 -10.54 8.62
N GLY A 312 10.18 -9.42 8.14
CA GLY A 312 9.66 -8.75 6.94
C GLY A 312 10.03 -9.46 5.64
N ASP A 313 11.07 -10.32 5.67
CA ASP A 313 11.65 -11.01 4.52
C ASP A 313 11.83 -12.52 4.73
N GLU A 314 11.98 -13.26 3.63
CA GLU A 314 12.03 -14.73 3.67
C GLU A 314 13.32 -15.28 4.28
N ALA A 315 14.47 -14.60 4.08
CA ALA A 315 15.77 -15.03 4.60
C ALA A 315 16.04 -14.59 6.06
N GLY A 316 15.17 -13.78 6.65
CA GLY A 316 15.33 -13.29 8.02
C GLY A 316 16.40 -12.21 8.17
N TYR A 317 16.61 -11.38 7.15
CA TYR A 317 17.58 -10.28 7.16
C TYR A 317 17.02 -9.00 7.78
N THR A 318 15.71 -8.89 7.87
CA THR A 318 15.03 -7.73 8.46
C THR A 318 14.88 -7.87 9.99
N PRO A 319 14.57 -6.80 10.71
CA PRO A 319 14.12 -6.88 12.10
C PRO A 319 12.86 -7.77 12.26
N LEU A 320 12.65 -8.26 13.47
CA LEU A 320 11.37 -8.84 13.88
C LEU A 320 10.36 -7.72 14.13
N ILE A 321 9.26 -7.75 13.41
CA ILE A 321 8.19 -6.74 13.46
C ILE A 321 6.96 -7.36 14.11
N PRO A 322 6.30 -6.70 15.09
CA PRO A 322 5.03 -7.16 15.62
C PRO A 322 3.94 -6.93 14.56
N MET A 323 3.36 -7.99 14.05
CA MET A 323 2.44 -7.93 12.93
C MET A 323 1.39 -9.04 12.95
N TYR A 324 0.25 -8.81 12.31
CA TYR A 324 -0.57 -9.90 11.81
C TYR A 324 0.13 -10.54 10.63
N THR A 325 0.39 -11.84 10.69
CA THR A 325 1.19 -12.55 9.68
C THR A 325 0.64 -13.93 9.37
N LEU A 326 0.89 -14.36 8.14
CA LEU A 326 0.71 -15.74 7.65
C LEU A 326 2.03 -16.53 7.73
N GLY A 327 3.10 -15.92 8.27
CA GLY A 327 4.46 -16.46 8.32
C GLY A 327 5.34 -15.95 7.17
N HIS A 328 6.58 -15.53 7.49
CA HIS A 328 7.51 -14.93 6.49
C HIS A 328 7.91 -15.88 5.35
N LYS A 329 7.71 -17.18 5.50
CA LYS A 329 7.91 -18.19 4.44
C LYS A 329 6.64 -18.52 3.65
N PHE A 330 5.52 -17.86 3.97
CA PHE A 330 4.29 -18.07 3.23
C PHE A 330 4.41 -17.49 1.81
N ALA A 331 4.18 -18.33 0.80
CA ALA A 331 4.14 -17.96 -0.61
C ALA A 331 2.69 -17.79 -1.07
N PRO A 332 2.20 -16.55 -1.26
CA PRO A 332 0.83 -16.30 -1.71
C PRO A 332 0.59 -16.85 -3.12
N ALA A 333 -0.64 -17.30 -3.38
CA ALA A 333 -1.08 -17.69 -4.73
C ALA A 333 -0.88 -16.54 -5.74
N HIS A 334 -0.72 -16.90 -7.01
CA HIS A 334 -0.38 -15.95 -8.10
C HIS A 334 -1.59 -15.18 -8.64
N ILE A 335 -2.39 -14.57 -7.73
CA ILE A 335 -3.45 -13.66 -8.12
C ILE A 335 -2.91 -12.40 -8.79
N HIS A 336 -3.73 -11.75 -9.61
CA HIS A 336 -3.31 -10.56 -10.36
C HIS A 336 -3.14 -9.30 -9.49
N ALA A 337 -3.73 -9.23 -8.30
CA ALA A 337 -3.48 -8.19 -7.29
C ALA A 337 -2.12 -8.38 -6.61
N GLY A 338 -1.05 -8.36 -7.38
CA GLY A 338 0.31 -8.67 -6.91
C GLY A 338 0.82 -7.74 -5.82
N GLY A 339 0.33 -6.50 -5.77
CA GLY A 339 0.66 -5.52 -4.71
C GLY A 339 0.05 -5.86 -3.35
N LEU A 340 -0.89 -6.82 -3.27
CA LEU A 340 -1.50 -7.26 -2.01
C LEU A 340 -0.95 -8.61 -1.51
N ARG A 341 -0.06 -9.26 -2.28
CA ARG A 341 0.55 -10.56 -1.96
C ARG A 341 1.73 -10.42 -1.02
N TYR A 342 1.47 -10.02 0.21
CA TYR A 342 2.47 -9.93 1.27
C TYR A 342 1.96 -10.60 2.54
N HIS A 343 2.83 -11.37 3.21
CA HIS A 343 2.45 -12.23 4.33
C HIS A 343 2.07 -11.48 5.61
N GLY A 344 2.51 -10.22 5.77
CA GLY A 344 2.39 -9.46 7.01
C GLY A 344 1.68 -8.12 6.87
N ALA A 345 1.23 -7.57 7.97
CA ALA A 345 0.63 -6.23 8.10
C ALA A 345 1.57 -5.31 8.89
N GLY A 346 1.61 -4.03 8.55
CA GLY A 346 2.41 -3.03 9.28
C GLY A 346 2.07 -3.01 10.78
N SER A 347 3.06 -2.68 11.62
CA SER A 347 2.92 -2.74 13.09
C SER A 347 1.84 -1.81 13.62
N VAL A 348 1.74 -0.58 13.10
CA VAL A 348 0.69 0.38 13.49
C VAL A 348 -0.69 -0.16 13.15
N VAL A 349 -0.89 -0.64 11.93
CA VAL A 349 -2.18 -1.20 11.50
C VAL A 349 -2.53 -2.45 12.32
N SER A 350 -1.53 -3.28 12.60
CA SER A 350 -1.73 -4.47 13.44
C SER A 350 -2.17 -4.11 14.87
N GLN A 351 -1.61 -3.04 15.43
CA GLN A 351 -2.03 -2.54 16.75
C GLN A 351 -3.45 -1.96 16.71
N LEU A 352 -3.79 -1.18 15.68
CA LEU A 352 -5.15 -0.64 15.50
C LEU A 352 -6.20 -1.74 15.35
N MET A 353 -5.85 -2.84 14.68
CA MET A 353 -6.70 -4.04 14.58
C MET A 353 -6.88 -4.72 15.94
N GLN A 354 -5.81 -4.84 16.76
CA GLN A 354 -5.86 -5.36 18.13
C GLN A 354 -6.74 -4.50 19.03
N ASP A 355 -6.69 -3.19 18.85
CA ASP A 355 -7.47 -2.23 19.65
C ASP A 355 -8.95 -2.13 19.19
N GLY A 356 -9.35 -2.87 18.16
CA GLY A 356 -10.71 -2.86 17.64
C GLY A 356 -11.10 -1.56 16.91
N LEU A 357 -10.11 -0.74 16.52
CA LEU A 357 -10.32 0.54 15.83
C LEU A 357 -10.55 0.38 14.32
N MET A 358 -10.36 -0.80 13.80
CA MET A 358 -10.62 -1.16 12.41
C MET A 358 -11.07 -2.62 12.29
N SER A 359 -11.61 -2.97 11.14
CA SER A 359 -11.96 -4.33 10.76
C SER A 359 -11.34 -4.71 9.41
N ALA A 360 -11.37 -5.99 9.07
CA ALA A 360 -10.88 -6.48 7.80
C ALA A 360 -11.90 -7.43 7.14
N VAL A 361 -11.86 -7.48 5.81
CA VAL A 361 -12.61 -8.45 4.99
C VAL A 361 -11.70 -9.05 3.95
N ASP A 362 -11.82 -10.35 3.73
CA ASP A 362 -11.11 -11.05 2.67
C ASP A 362 -12.03 -11.28 1.46
N ILE A 363 -11.51 -11.08 0.25
CA ILE A 363 -12.30 -11.08 -0.98
C ILE A 363 -11.64 -11.98 -2.04
N GLN A 364 -12.45 -12.80 -2.69
CA GLN A 364 -12.00 -13.68 -3.75
C GLN A 364 -11.71 -12.92 -5.06
N GLN A 365 -10.75 -13.42 -5.85
CA GLN A 365 -10.30 -12.78 -7.09
C GLN A 365 -11.44 -12.51 -8.08
N LEU A 366 -12.33 -13.48 -8.30
CA LEU A 366 -13.44 -13.33 -9.23
C LEU A 366 -14.43 -12.24 -8.80
N ASP A 367 -14.66 -12.10 -7.49
CA ASP A 367 -15.53 -11.05 -6.96
C ASP A 367 -14.90 -9.67 -7.14
N THR A 368 -13.57 -9.56 -7.00
CA THR A 368 -12.88 -8.29 -7.25
C THR A 368 -12.94 -7.88 -8.72
N PHE A 369 -12.77 -8.80 -9.68
CA PHE A 369 -12.89 -8.48 -11.10
C PHE A 369 -14.33 -8.19 -11.53
N LYS A 370 -15.31 -8.84 -10.91
CA LYS A 370 -16.74 -8.50 -11.09
C LYS A 370 -17.00 -7.06 -10.64
N ALA A 371 -16.57 -6.71 -9.43
CA ALA A 371 -16.70 -5.35 -8.90
C ALA A 371 -15.96 -4.31 -9.76
N ALA A 372 -14.75 -4.64 -10.22
CA ALA A 372 -13.96 -3.81 -11.12
C ALA A 372 -14.68 -3.52 -12.44
N THR A 373 -15.28 -4.52 -13.02
CA THR A 373 -16.04 -4.38 -14.29
C THR A 373 -17.29 -3.52 -14.09
N MET A 374 -18.02 -3.73 -12.98
CA MET A 374 -19.17 -2.89 -12.62
C MET A 374 -18.76 -1.43 -12.45
N PHE A 375 -17.67 -1.18 -11.74
CA PHE A 375 -17.12 0.16 -11.52
C PHE A 375 -16.65 0.81 -12.83
N ALA A 376 -15.94 0.07 -13.68
CA ALA A 376 -15.48 0.58 -14.96
C ALA A 376 -16.66 0.96 -15.88
N GLN A 377 -17.72 0.17 -15.90
CA GLN A 377 -18.92 0.44 -16.70
C GLN A 377 -19.75 1.60 -16.16
N SER A 378 -19.76 1.82 -14.83
CA SER A 378 -20.55 2.88 -14.21
C SER A 378 -19.80 4.22 -14.08
N GLU A 379 -18.49 4.19 -13.84
CA GLU A 379 -17.67 5.39 -13.56
C GLU A 379 -16.62 5.71 -14.64
N GLY A 380 -16.43 4.81 -15.63
CA GLY A 380 -15.53 5.05 -16.76
C GLY A 380 -14.03 4.89 -16.44
N ILE A 381 -13.68 4.30 -15.30
CA ILE A 381 -12.30 4.08 -14.87
C ILE A 381 -12.06 2.59 -14.65
N ILE A 382 -11.07 2.03 -15.35
CA ILE A 382 -10.63 0.63 -15.13
C ILE A 382 -9.69 0.63 -13.92
N PRO A 383 -10.08 0.06 -12.76
CA PRO A 383 -9.26 0.07 -11.56
C PRO A 383 -8.13 -0.97 -11.62
N ALA A 384 -7.05 -0.75 -10.87
CA ALA A 384 -6.07 -1.79 -10.63
C ALA A 384 -6.72 -3.00 -9.91
N PRO A 385 -6.28 -4.24 -10.16
CA PRO A 385 -6.77 -5.41 -9.44
C PRO A 385 -6.69 -5.28 -7.91
N GLU A 386 -5.72 -4.54 -7.41
CA GLU A 386 -5.59 -4.19 -6.00
C GLU A 386 -6.75 -3.31 -5.52
N SER A 387 -7.03 -2.22 -6.24
CA SER A 387 -8.10 -1.26 -5.91
C SER A 387 -9.48 -1.91 -5.94
N SER A 388 -9.63 -2.95 -6.76
CA SER A 388 -10.87 -3.69 -6.94
C SER A 388 -11.34 -4.39 -5.66
N HIS A 389 -10.42 -4.68 -4.72
CA HIS A 389 -10.79 -5.21 -3.40
C HIS A 389 -11.55 -4.14 -2.58
N ALA A 390 -11.08 -2.89 -2.60
CA ALA A 390 -11.81 -1.80 -1.93
C ALA A 390 -13.17 -1.53 -2.59
N ILE A 391 -13.25 -1.63 -3.92
CA ILE A 391 -14.51 -1.46 -4.66
C ILE A 391 -15.49 -2.59 -4.29
N ALA A 392 -15.05 -3.85 -4.23
CA ALA A 392 -15.90 -4.98 -3.86
C ALA A 392 -16.44 -4.83 -2.42
N ALA A 393 -15.59 -4.45 -1.47
CA ALA A 393 -16.02 -4.14 -0.11
C ALA A 393 -17.01 -2.97 -0.07
N THR A 394 -16.79 -1.93 -0.87
CA THR A 394 -17.71 -0.77 -1.00
C THR A 394 -19.07 -1.19 -1.53
N ILE A 395 -19.12 -2.03 -2.56
CA ILE A 395 -20.37 -2.57 -3.11
C ILE A 395 -21.12 -3.37 -2.03
N THR A 396 -20.41 -4.20 -1.27
CA THR A 396 -21.00 -4.97 -0.16
C THR A 396 -21.63 -4.05 0.90
N GLU A 397 -20.93 -2.98 1.33
CA GLU A 397 -21.47 -2.03 2.30
C GLU A 397 -22.64 -1.22 1.72
N ALA A 398 -22.60 -0.85 0.43
CA ALA A 398 -23.69 -0.15 -0.23
C ALA A 398 -24.96 -1.02 -0.37
N LEU A 399 -24.80 -2.32 -0.62
CA LEU A 399 -25.92 -3.26 -0.66
C LEU A 399 -26.52 -3.51 0.72
N LYS A 400 -25.72 -3.51 1.80
CA LYS A 400 -26.24 -3.50 3.18
C LYS A 400 -27.08 -2.25 3.45
N CYS A 401 -26.65 -1.07 2.99
CA CYS A 401 -27.45 0.14 3.11
C CYS A 401 -28.83 0.00 2.42
N LYS A 402 -28.87 -0.65 1.26
CA LYS A 402 -30.11 -0.94 0.53
C LYS A 402 -31.01 -1.90 1.31
N GLU A 403 -30.47 -2.99 1.83
CA GLU A 403 -31.21 -3.98 2.62
C GLU A 403 -31.78 -3.39 3.91
N GLU A 404 -31.00 -2.55 4.57
CA GLU A 404 -31.40 -1.86 5.82
C GLU A 404 -32.31 -0.64 5.57
N GLY A 405 -32.38 -0.13 4.34
CA GLY A 405 -33.09 1.11 4.00
C GLY A 405 -32.43 2.36 4.60
N VAL A 406 -31.13 2.33 4.91
CA VAL A 406 -30.38 3.41 5.58
C VAL A 406 -29.29 3.95 4.67
N GLY A 407 -29.34 5.27 4.38
CA GLY A 407 -28.27 5.94 3.66
C GLY A 407 -27.03 6.13 4.55
N ARG A 408 -25.84 5.73 4.06
CA ARG A 408 -24.54 6.01 4.69
C ARG A 408 -23.59 6.59 3.65
N THR A 409 -22.68 7.42 4.11
CA THR A 409 -21.59 7.94 3.28
C THR A 409 -20.39 6.98 3.35
N ILE A 410 -20.02 6.41 2.20
CA ILE A 410 -18.92 5.45 2.06
C ILE A 410 -17.81 6.11 1.24
N LEU A 411 -16.62 6.20 1.83
CA LEU A 411 -15.41 6.69 1.17
C LEU A 411 -14.44 5.54 0.94
N PHE A 412 -13.97 5.35 -0.29
CA PHE A 412 -12.86 4.42 -0.53
C PHE A 412 -11.70 5.07 -1.29
N ASN A 413 -10.51 4.49 -1.20
CA ASN A 413 -9.36 4.93 -1.99
C ASN A 413 -9.24 4.11 -3.27
N LEU A 414 -9.37 4.78 -4.43
CA LEU A 414 -9.02 4.22 -5.73
C LEU A 414 -7.50 4.30 -5.89
N SER A 415 -6.79 3.31 -5.39
CA SER A 415 -5.35 3.31 -5.17
C SER A 415 -4.51 3.28 -6.44
N GLY A 416 -5.11 2.88 -7.59
CA GLY A 416 -4.44 2.85 -8.89
C GLY A 416 -5.37 2.44 -10.03
N HIS A 417 -4.94 2.72 -11.28
CA HIS A 417 -5.63 2.27 -12.49
C HIS A 417 -5.13 0.91 -13.00
N GLY A 418 -5.97 0.22 -13.78
CA GLY A 418 -5.72 -1.10 -14.36
C GLY A 418 -5.24 -1.11 -15.81
N LEU A 419 -4.94 0.05 -16.41
CA LEU A 419 -4.57 0.11 -17.84
C LEU A 419 -3.32 -0.69 -18.20
N ILE A 420 -2.44 -0.95 -17.24
CA ILE A 420 -1.24 -1.79 -17.42
C ILE A 420 -1.52 -3.26 -17.03
N ASP A 421 -2.70 -3.53 -16.50
CA ASP A 421 -3.13 -4.87 -16.05
C ASP A 421 -4.21 -5.48 -16.96
N MET A 422 -4.36 -4.98 -18.21
CA MET A 422 -5.40 -5.40 -19.15
C MET A 422 -5.34 -6.89 -19.48
N SER A 423 -4.18 -7.52 -19.43
CA SER A 423 -4.05 -8.98 -19.58
C SER A 423 -4.84 -9.77 -18.54
N ALA A 424 -4.95 -9.25 -17.32
CA ALA A 424 -5.76 -9.86 -16.28
C ALA A 424 -7.27 -9.69 -16.53
N TYR A 425 -7.67 -8.52 -17.01
CA TYR A 425 -9.06 -8.28 -17.42
C TYR A 425 -9.46 -9.16 -18.60
N ASP A 426 -8.56 -9.32 -19.59
CA ASP A 426 -8.77 -10.20 -20.74
C ASP A 426 -9.01 -11.66 -20.31
N GLN A 427 -8.17 -12.18 -19.39
CA GLN A 427 -8.36 -13.51 -18.80
C GLN A 427 -9.70 -13.62 -18.05
N TYR A 428 -10.09 -12.59 -17.28
CA TYR A 428 -11.37 -12.55 -16.59
C TYR A 428 -12.54 -12.62 -17.57
N LEU A 429 -12.53 -11.80 -18.62
CA LEU A 429 -13.59 -11.74 -19.62
C LEU A 429 -13.72 -13.03 -20.44
N ARG A 430 -12.61 -13.79 -20.58
CA ARG A 430 -12.62 -15.13 -21.21
C ARG A 430 -12.99 -16.26 -20.26
N GLY A 431 -13.22 -15.95 -18.96
CA GLY A 431 -13.54 -16.97 -17.96
C GLY A 431 -12.35 -17.85 -17.57
N GLU A 432 -11.13 -17.37 -17.79
CA GLU A 432 -9.88 -18.13 -17.51
C GLU A 432 -9.35 -17.90 -16.08
N LEU A 433 -9.86 -16.89 -15.36
CA LEU A 433 -9.47 -16.64 -13.97
C LEU A 433 -10.18 -17.60 -13.02
N THR A 434 -9.49 -17.96 -11.95
CA THR A 434 -10.01 -18.80 -10.87
C THR A 434 -9.80 -18.15 -9.51
N ASN A 435 -10.59 -18.55 -8.53
CA ASN A 435 -10.35 -18.22 -7.14
C ASN A 435 -9.22 -19.08 -6.58
N PHE A 436 -8.54 -18.53 -5.57
CA PHE A 436 -7.52 -19.26 -4.82
C PHE A 436 -7.84 -19.15 -3.33
N ASP A 437 -7.99 -20.30 -2.69
CA ASP A 437 -8.17 -20.34 -1.25
C ASP A 437 -6.82 -20.20 -0.53
N TYR A 438 -6.88 -19.62 0.67
CA TYR A 438 -5.75 -19.61 1.57
C TYR A 438 -5.44 -21.04 2.02
N ASN A 439 -4.23 -21.49 1.70
CA ASN A 439 -3.72 -22.77 2.16
C ASN A 439 -2.56 -22.49 3.14
N PRO A 440 -2.76 -22.65 4.46
CA PRO A 440 -1.69 -22.46 5.42
C PRO A 440 -0.54 -23.43 5.12
N ALA A 441 0.69 -22.91 5.14
CA ALA A 441 1.86 -23.78 5.04
C ALA A 441 1.80 -24.85 6.15
N PRO A 442 2.09 -26.12 5.86
CA PRO A 442 2.13 -27.14 6.90
C PRO A 442 3.21 -26.78 7.91
N ASN A 443 2.79 -26.47 9.14
CA ASN A 443 3.60 -26.22 10.34
C ASN A 443 4.54 -24.98 10.28
N LEU A 444 4.03 -23.85 10.73
CA LEU A 444 4.81 -22.81 11.41
C LEU A 444 4.49 -22.84 12.90
#